data_cf1aaeaba7d1bedada3183bf4f1e997d
#
_entry.id   cf1aaeaba7d1bedada3183bf4f1e997d
#
_cell.length_a   1.000
_cell.length_b   1.000
_cell.length_c   1.000
_cell.angle_alpha   90.00
_cell.angle_beta   90.00
_cell.angle_gamma   90.00
#
_symmetry.space_group_name_H-M   'P 1'
#
loop_
_entity.id
_entity.type
_entity.pdbx_description
1 polymer ?
#
loop_
_entity_poly.entity_id
_entity_poly.type
_entity_poly.pdbx_seq_one_letter_code
_entity_poly.pdbx_strand_id
1 'polypeptide(L)'
;RDCLLSRGLGDVYKRQVRLRAPKTGSFDIASYYMSNYTCEYCRALVERAIEGGYNFLDAIAGVDACAEMNRCMENIELVAAPDMPNKKMFVTHCDIPYKVKDYTLKHYVKQIRNRFLNVLAETYGVDTSDKALRKAVKEHNEVCKIITEIGDMRKLENPPITGYEFHVLNLVTYCCPKSKILPYLKETLAEIKKRKVDAKPWYRCRVALIGSEIDDLDMTRMVEDAGAMIVADRFCFGSTPGREVIELNDTDDVLTQICAHYLKTTQCPRYMSQEKIQEPVSYTHLRAHE
;
A
#
# COMPACT_ATOMS: atom_id res chain seq x y z
N ARG A 1 -1.14 1.09 -5.80
CA ARG A 1 -1.25 0.13 -6.92
C ARG A 1 -0.17 -0.94 -6.89
N ASP A 2 0.98 -0.68 -6.30
CA ASP A 2 2.10 -1.61 -6.13
C ASP A 2 1.88 -2.61 -5.00
N CYS A 3 0.68 -2.81 -4.61
CA CYS A 3 0.32 -3.14 -3.27
C CYS A 3 -0.07 -4.58 -3.02
N LEU A 4 -0.24 -5.39 -4.07
CA LEU A 4 -0.63 -6.76 -3.87
C LEU A 4 0.50 -7.60 -3.28
N LEU A 5 1.74 -7.28 -3.63
CA LEU A 5 2.93 -7.96 -3.10
C LEU A 5 3.34 -7.44 -1.72
N SER A 6 3.05 -6.17 -1.41
CA SER A 6 3.36 -5.60 -0.09
C SER A 6 2.44 -6.05 1.04
N ARG A 7 1.35 -6.74 0.74
CA ARG A 7 0.26 -6.99 1.69
C ARG A 7 0.24 -8.34 2.37
N GLY A 8 1.17 -9.22 2.13
CA GLY A 8 1.16 -10.50 2.81
C GLY A 8 2.22 -11.51 2.38
N LEU A 9 2.89 -11.29 1.26
CA LEU A 9 3.82 -12.26 0.72
C LEU A 9 5.29 -12.01 1.09
N GLY A 10 5.64 -10.82 1.59
CA GLY A 10 7.04 -10.38 1.68
C GLY A 10 7.73 -10.44 3.03
N ASP A 11 7.06 -10.87 4.10
CA ASP A 11 7.59 -10.59 5.45
C ASP A 11 8.34 -11.75 6.12
N VAL A 12 8.64 -12.80 5.38
CA VAL A 12 9.14 -14.01 6.03
C VAL A 12 10.62 -13.93 6.39
N TYR A 13 11.46 -13.21 5.63
CA TYR A 13 12.89 -13.04 5.94
C TYR A 13 13.55 -11.77 5.38
N LYS A 14 12.88 -10.98 4.53
CA LYS A 14 13.45 -9.76 3.95
C LYS A 14 12.53 -8.55 4.18
N ARG A 15 13.16 -7.39 4.28
CA ARG A 15 12.45 -6.13 4.52
C ARG A 15 11.75 -5.70 3.25
N GLN A 16 10.43 -5.65 3.26
CA GLN A 16 9.64 -5.10 2.17
C GLN A 16 9.29 -3.65 2.48
N VAL A 17 9.46 -2.79 1.49
CA VAL A 17 9.07 -1.39 1.55
C VAL A 17 8.26 -1.04 0.31
N ARG A 18 7.22 -0.24 0.46
CA ARG A 18 6.53 0.36 -0.67
C ARG A 18 7.36 1.53 -1.17
N LEU A 19 7.59 1.62 -2.48
CA LEU A 19 8.32 2.73 -3.06
C LEU A 19 7.60 4.04 -2.78
N ARG A 20 8.36 5.05 -2.38
CA ARG A 20 7.90 6.40 -2.08
C ARG A 20 8.91 7.41 -2.61
N ALA A 21 8.42 8.55 -3.06
CA ALA A 21 9.26 9.65 -3.49
C ALA A 21 8.72 10.99 -2.99
N PRO A 22 8.49 11.14 -1.66
CA PRO A 22 8.05 12.41 -1.10
C PRO A 22 9.14 13.46 -1.25
N LYS A 23 8.72 14.72 -1.43
CA LYS A 23 9.64 15.87 -1.51
C LYS A 23 10.69 15.78 -2.62
N THR A 24 10.33 15.17 -3.76
CA THR A 24 11.15 15.23 -4.96
C THR A 24 11.23 16.68 -5.43
N GLY A 25 12.43 17.26 -5.41
CA GLY A 25 12.62 18.69 -5.64
C GLY A 25 12.50 19.12 -7.10
N SER A 26 12.82 18.21 -8.04
CA SER A 26 12.69 18.41 -9.47
C SER A 26 12.30 17.11 -10.17
N PHE A 27 11.96 17.23 -11.45
CA PHE A 27 11.74 16.10 -12.35
C PHE A 27 12.63 16.22 -13.58
N ASP A 28 13.77 16.88 -13.45
CA ASP A 28 14.63 17.24 -14.60
C ASP A 28 15.13 15.99 -15.32
N ILE A 29 15.65 15.01 -14.57
CA ILE A 29 16.16 13.76 -15.13
C ILE A 29 15.00 12.88 -15.61
N ALA A 30 13.96 12.71 -14.81
CA ALA A 30 12.81 11.89 -15.18
C ALA A 30 12.10 12.40 -16.43
N SER A 31 12.13 13.72 -16.70
CA SER A 31 11.50 14.33 -17.86
C SER A 31 12.17 13.95 -19.19
N TYR A 32 13.40 13.42 -19.18
CA TYR A 32 14.02 12.84 -20.37
C TYR A 32 13.42 11.48 -20.74
N TYR A 33 12.88 10.75 -19.76
CA TYR A 33 12.37 9.37 -19.93
C TYR A 33 10.86 9.29 -19.92
N MET A 34 10.19 10.24 -19.26
CA MET A 34 8.74 10.29 -19.10
C MET A 34 8.21 11.68 -19.40
N SER A 35 7.15 11.75 -20.20
CA SER A 35 6.49 13.01 -20.55
C SER A 35 5.99 13.77 -19.33
N ASN A 36 5.97 15.10 -19.41
CA ASN A 36 5.40 15.97 -18.38
C ASN A 36 3.90 15.76 -18.12
N TYR A 37 3.20 15.10 -19.04
CA TYR A 37 1.80 14.70 -18.89
C TYR A 37 1.62 13.38 -18.12
N THR A 38 2.72 12.68 -17.81
CA THR A 38 2.69 11.45 -17.03
C THR A 38 2.50 11.76 -15.53
N CYS A 39 1.90 10.83 -14.81
CA CYS A 39 1.69 10.90 -13.37
C CYS A 39 2.97 11.35 -12.62
N GLU A 40 2.87 12.41 -11.84
CA GLU A 40 3.99 12.98 -11.08
C GLU A 40 4.62 11.97 -10.12
N TYR A 41 3.80 11.12 -9.49
CA TYR A 41 4.31 10.05 -8.63
C TYR A 41 5.23 9.09 -9.39
N CYS A 42 4.87 8.69 -10.61
CA CYS A 42 5.71 7.84 -11.45
C CYS A 42 7.02 8.53 -11.85
N ARG A 43 6.97 9.81 -12.21
CA ARG A 43 8.18 10.59 -12.52
C ARG A 43 9.07 10.74 -11.28
N ALA A 44 8.49 11.03 -10.13
CA ALA A 44 9.22 11.13 -8.87
C ALA A 44 9.93 9.83 -8.49
N LEU A 45 9.31 8.67 -8.74
CA LEU A 45 9.96 7.38 -8.52
C LEU A 45 11.17 7.17 -9.45
N VAL A 46 11.07 7.54 -10.73
CA VAL A 46 12.19 7.45 -11.68
C VAL A 46 13.32 8.39 -11.30
N GLU A 47 13.01 9.67 -11.01
CA GLU A 47 14.00 10.63 -10.53
C GLU A 47 14.78 10.09 -9.34
N ARG A 48 14.05 9.67 -8.30
CA ARG A 48 14.66 9.14 -7.08
C ARG A 48 15.44 7.86 -7.30
N ALA A 49 15.04 7.02 -8.23
CA ALA A 49 15.79 5.81 -8.58
C ALA A 49 17.15 6.16 -9.19
N ILE A 50 17.18 7.12 -10.13
CA ILE A 50 18.40 7.56 -10.81
C ILE A 50 19.33 8.29 -9.84
N GLU A 51 18.78 9.08 -8.91
CA GLU A 51 19.54 9.73 -7.83
C GLU A 51 20.12 8.74 -6.81
N GLY A 52 19.84 7.45 -6.93
CA GLY A 52 20.34 6.41 -6.02
C GLY A 52 19.51 6.25 -4.74
N GLY A 53 18.34 6.87 -4.66
CA GLY A 53 17.48 6.80 -3.48
C GLY A 53 16.96 5.40 -3.15
N TYR A 54 17.09 4.45 -4.10
CA TYR A 54 16.70 3.04 -3.93
C TYR A 54 17.88 2.06 -3.96
N ASN A 55 19.11 2.54 -3.82
CA ASN A 55 20.34 1.72 -3.83
C ASN A 55 20.40 0.66 -2.71
N PHE A 56 19.52 0.75 -1.73
CA PHE A 56 19.39 -0.22 -0.64
C PHE A 56 18.53 -1.44 -0.99
N LEU A 57 17.87 -1.45 -2.17
CA LEU A 57 16.97 -2.52 -2.57
C LEU A 57 17.70 -3.72 -3.17
N ASP A 58 17.15 -4.90 -2.90
CA ASP A 58 17.56 -6.16 -3.49
C ASP A 58 16.70 -6.54 -4.70
N ALA A 59 15.45 -6.08 -4.74
CA ALA A 59 14.51 -6.31 -5.83
C ALA A 59 13.43 -5.23 -5.86
N ILE A 60 12.91 -4.94 -7.05
CA ILE A 60 11.75 -4.08 -7.26
C ILE A 60 10.67 -4.90 -7.96
N ALA A 61 9.48 -4.92 -7.38
CA ALA A 61 8.32 -5.59 -7.96
C ALA A 61 7.23 -4.58 -8.28
N GLY A 62 6.85 -4.50 -9.54
CA GLY A 62 5.73 -3.71 -10.03
C GLY A 62 4.56 -4.58 -10.50
N VAL A 63 3.43 -3.95 -10.72
CA VAL A 63 2.22 -4.60 -11.21
C VAL A 63 1.73 -3.90 -12.48
N ASP A 64 1.33 -4.70 -13.46
CA ASP A 64 0.82 -4.22 -14.76
C ASP A 64 -0.62 -3.71 -14.66
N ALA A 65 -0.82 -2.75 -13.75
CA ALA A 65 -2.13 -2.17 -13.47
C ALA A 65 -2.36 -0.80 -14.12
N CYS A 66 -1.30 -0.11 -14.50
CA CYS A 66 -1.33 1.26 -14.98
C CYS A 66 -0.21 1.48 -15.99
N ALA A 67 -0.54 1.96 -17.19
CA ALA A 67 0.44 2.20 -18.24
C ALA A 67 1.59 3.12 -17.79
N GLU A 68 1.29 4.13 -16.98
CA GLU A 68 2.30 5.05 -16.47
C GLU A 68 3.23 4.39 -15.45
N MET A 69 2.70 3.50 -14.59
CA MET A 69 3.51 2.72 -13.66
C MET A 69 4.37 1.70 -14.41
N ASN A 70 3.82 1.03 -15.44
CA ASN A 70 4.59 0.11 -16.27
C ASN A 70 5.78 0.85 -16.89
N ARG A 71 5.54 2.04 -17.46
CA ARG A 71 6.61 2.85 -18.02
C ARG A 71 7.62 3.31 -16.97
N CYS A 72 7.17 3.66 -15.77
CA CYS A 72 8.04 3.97 -14.65
C CYS A 72 8.95 2.79 -14.31
N MET A 73 8.40 1.59 -14.17
CA MET A 73 9.15 0.37 -13.84
C MET A 73 10.15 -0.01 -14.94
N GLU A 74 9.76 0.08 -16.22
CA GLU A 74 10.66 -0.12 -17.36
C GLU A 74 11.85 0.85 -17.33
N ASN A 75 11.59 2.14 -17.06
CA ASN A 75 12.66 3.14 -16.96
C ASN A 75 13.59 2.86 -15.76
N ILE A 76 13.05 2.46 -14.61
CA ILE A 76 13.89 2.05 -13.47
C ILE A 76 14.76 0.84 -13.84
N GLU A 77 14.20 -0.17 -14.51
CA GLU A 77 14.93 -1.35 -14.94
C GLU A 77 16.05 -1.03 -15.93
N LEU A 78 15.75 -0.19 -16.95
CA LEU A 78 16.68 0.10 -18.03
C LEU A 78 17.74 1.15 -17.67
N VAL A 79 17.39 2.11 -16.82
CA VAL A 79 18.23 3.30 -16.57
C VAL A 79 18.85 3.28 -15.19
N ALA A 80 18.09 3.00 -14.14
CA ALA A 80 18.58 3.09 -12.76
C ALA A 80 19.19 1.77 -12.26
N ALA A 81 18.56 0.64 -12.57
CA ALA A 81 18.99 -0.67 -12.05
C ALA A 81 20.42 -1.07 -12.43
N PRO A 82 20.94 -0.79 -13.64
CA PRO A 82 22.33 -1.11 -14.00
C PRO A 82 23.37 -0.45 -13.11
N ASP A 83 23.08 0.74 -12.59
CA ASP A 83 23.98 1.52 -11.75
C ASP A 83 23.84 1.22 -10.25
N MET A 84 22.84 0.42 -9.86
CA MET A 84 22.65 0.05 -8.46
C MET A 84 23.81 -0.82 -7.94
N PRO A 85 24.20 -0.65 -6.65
CA PRO A 85 25.34 -1.37 -6.06
C PRO A 85 25.15 -2.88 -6.04
N ASN A 86 23.94 -3.36 -5.79
CA ASN A 86 23.63 -4.77 -5.75
C ASN A 86 23.44 -5.32 -7.17
N LYS A 87 24.45 -6.00 -7.71
CA LYS A 87 24.41 -6.60 -9.06
C LYS A 87 23.48 -7.82 -9.20
N LYS A 88 22.90 -8.31 -8.09
CA LYS A 88 21.84 -9.32 -8.11
C LYS A 88 20.43 -8.69 -8.07
N MET A 89 20.37 -7.37 -7.96
CA MET A 89 19.10 -6.64 -7.99
C MET A 89 18.37 -6.94 -9.30
N PHE A 90 17.08 -7.18 -9.21
CA PHE A 90 16.21 -7.39 -10.36
C PHE A 90 14.92 -6.59 -10.24
N VAL A 91 14.36 -6.26 -11.41
CA VAL A 91 13.04 -5.66 -11.52
C VAL A 91 12.09 -6.72 -12.10
N THR A 92 10.91 -6.86 -11.54
CA THR A 92 9.91 -7.82 -12.02
C THR A 92 8.54 -7.17 -12.14
N HIS A 93 7.78 -7.63 -13.13
CA HIS A 93 6.42 -7.19 -13.40
C HIS A 93 5.46 -8.36 -13.25
N CYS A 94 4.37 -8.14 -12.52
CA CYS A 94 3.32 -9.13 -12.34
C CYS A 94 2.02 -8.62 -12.99
N ASP A 95 1.51 -9.37 -13.94
CA ASP A 95 0.21 -9.09 -14.55
C ASP A 95 -0.92 -9.41 -13.57
N ILE A 96 -1.81 -8.43 -13.36
CA ILE A 96 -2.98 -8.55 -12.49
C ILE A 96 -4.25 -8.48 -13.33
N PRO A 97 -5.06 -9.55 -13.36
CA PRO A 97 -6.28 -9.56 -14.16
C PRO A 97 -7.34 -8.59 -13.63
N TYR A 98 -8.05 -7.94 -14.55
CA TYR A 98 -9.18 -7.06 -14.22
C TYR A 98 -10.47 -7.82 -13.84
N LYS A 99 -10.60 -9.05 -14.28
CA LYS A 99 -11.81 -9.87 -14.07
C LYS A 99 -11.51 -10.96 -13.04
N VAL A 100 -12.45 -11.21 -12.16
CA VAL A 100 -12.37 -12.29 -11.16
C VAL A 100 -13.07 -13.52 -11.71
N LYS A 101 -12.29 -14.43 -12.29
CA LYS A 101 -12.73 -15.74 -12.86
C LYS A 101 -11.70 -16.80 -12.51
N ASP A 102 -12.06 -18.06 -12.53
CA ASP A 102 -11.16 -19.15 -12.15
C ASP A 102 -9.89 -19.20 -13.01
N TYR A 103 -10.02 -18.96 -14.31
CA TYR A 103 -8.86 -18.94 -15.20
C TYR A 103 -7.94 -17.73 -14.94
N THR A 104 -8.51 -16.57 -14.57
CA THR A 104 -7.72 -15.38 -14.24
C THR A 104 -7.04 -15.53 -12.89
N LEU A 105 -7.66 -16.19 -11.92
CA LEU A 105 -7.03 -16.54 -10.66
C LEU A 105 -5.83 -17.46 -10.89
N LYS A 106 -5.99 -18.51 -11.69
CA LYS A 106 -4.87 -19.42 -12.06
C LYS A 106 -3.72 -18.66 -12.72
N HIS A 107 -4.02 -17.74 -13.64
CA HIS A 107 -3.03 -16.90 -14.27
C HIS A 107 -2.30 -16.03 -13.23
N TYR A 108 -3.02 -15.34 -12.37
CA TYR A 108 -2.47 -14.49 -11.34
C TYR A 108 -1.56 -15.24 -10.36
N VAL A 109 -1.99 -16.40 -9.87
CA VAL A 109 -1.17 -17.29 -9.02
C VAL A 109 0.14 -17.67 -9.74
N LYS A 110 0.06 -18.03 -11.04
CA LYS A 110 1.25 -18.35 -11.85
C LYS A 110 2.19 -17.16 -11.99
N GLN A 111 1.68 -15.94 -12.20
CA GLN A 111 2.48 -14.73 -12.26
C GLN A 111 3.23 -14.50 -10.94
N ILE A 112 2.53 -14.49 -9.81
CA ILE A 112 3.14 -14.28 -8.50
C ILE A 112 4.17 -15.37 -8.18
N ARG A 113 3.86 -16.63 -8.43
CA ARG A 113 4.78 -17.75 -8.18
C ARG A 113 6.04 -17.65 -9.03
N ASN A 114 5.90 -17.52 -10.34
CA ASN A 114 7.03 -17.61 -11.27
C ASN A 114 7.84 -16.32 -11.38
N ARG A 115 7.17 -15.17 -11.37
CA ARG A 115 7.82 -13.88 -11.57
C ARG A 115 8.37 -13.27 -10.29
N PHE A 116 7.88 -13.71 -9.14
CA PHE A 116 8.27 -13.12 -7.88
C PHE A 116 8.79 -14.15 -6.86
N LEU A 117 7.96 -15.10 -6.40
CA LEU A 117 8.36 -15.99 -5.30
C LEU A 117 9.52 -16.91 -5.67
N ASN A 118 9.49 -17.55 -6.85
CA ASN A 118 10.56 -18.43 -7.29
C ASN A 118 11.87 -17.66 -7.50
N VAL A 119 11.80 -16.47 -8.12
CA VAL A 119 12.98 -15.63 -8.34
C VAL A 119 13.60 -15.18 -7.01
N LEU A 120 12.79 -14.81 -6.02
CA LEU A 120 13.28 -14.48 -4.67
C LEU A 120 13.92 -15.70 -3.98
N ALA A 121 13.30 -16.87 -4.10
CA ALA A 121 13.84 -18.11 -3.52
C ALA A 121 15.18 -18.49 -4.15
N GLU A 122 15.27 -18.45 -5.48
CA GLU A 122 16.48 -18.80 -6.24
C GLU A 122 17.62 -17.80 -6.02
N THR A 123 17.31 -16.49 -6.05
CA THR A 123 18.33 -15.42 -5.97
C THR A 123 18.82 -15.20 -4.56
N TYR A 124 17.93 -15.26 -3.57
CA TYR A 124 18.19 -14.83 -2.21
C TYR A 124 17.90 -15.88 -1.13
N GLY A 125 17.50 -17.09 -1.50
CA GLY A 125 17.20 -18.16 -0.56
C GLY A 125 16.00 -17.85 0.36
N VAL A 126 15.03 -17.08 -0.12
CA VAL A 126 13.83 -16.76 0.66
C VAL A 126 12.93 -17.98 0.80
N ASP A 127 12.49 -18.29 2.00
CA ASP A 127 11.51 -19.35 2.24
C ASP A 127 10.12 -18.91 1.74
N THR A 128 9.64 -19.58 0.71
CA THR A 128 8.33 -19.35 0.09
C THR A 128 7.34 -20.49 0.36
N SER A 129 7.61 -21.31 1.37
CA SER A 129 6.75 -22.42 1.76
C SER A 129 5.39 -21.93 2.28
N ASP A 130 4.40 -22.81 2.24
CA ASP A 130 3.06 -22.54 2.78
C ASP A 130 3.12 -22.15 4.27
N LYS A 131 4.02 -22.76 5.04
CA LYS A 131 4.24 -22.40 6.45
C LYS A 131 4.69 -20.96 6.59
N ALA A 132 5.60 -20.52 5.74
CA ALA A 132 6.09 -19.15 5.73
C ALA A 132 5.01 -18.16 5.30
N LEU A 133 4.23 -18.49 4.26
CA LEU A 133 3.11 -17.68 3.79
C LEU A 133 2.01 -17.55 4.87
N ARG A 134 1.63 -18.65 5.56
CA ARG A 134 0.66 -18.62 6.67
C ARG A 134 1.13 -17.72 7.81
N LYS A 135 2.42 -17.77 8.15
CA LYS A 135 2.99 -16.88 9.17
C LYS A 135 2.87 -15.40 8.75
N ALA A 136 3.23 -15.08 7.52
CA ALA A 136 3.13 -13.73 7.00
C ALA A 136 1.67 -13.21 6.97
N VAL A 137 0.72 -14.06 6.58
CA VAL A 137 -0.72 -13.74 6.63
C VAL A 137 -1.18 -13.47 8.06
N LYS A 138 -0.75 -14.24 9.04
CA LYS A 138 -1.09 -14.01 10.45
C LYS A 138 -0.62 -12.63 10.93
N GLU A 139 0.64 -12.28 10.67
CA GLU A 139 1.21 -10.99 11.04
C GLU A 139 0.50 -9.84 10.30
N HIS A 140 0.20 -10.02 9.01
CA HIS A 140 -0.57 -9.07 8.21
C HIS A 140 -1.96 -8.83 8.81
N ASN A 141 -2.69 -9.88 9.14
CA ASN A 141 -4.04 -9.81 9.69
C ASN A 141 -4.07 -9.08 11.04
N GLU A 142 -3.07 -9.29 11.90
CA GLU A 142 -2.97 -8.56 13.17
C GLU A 142 -2.80 -7.06 12.93
N VAL A 143 -1.93 -6.67 12.01
CA VAL A 143 -1.74 -5.26 11.63
C VAL A 143 -3.04 -4.68 11.06
N CYS A 144 -3.71 -5.40 10.15
CA CYS A 144 -4.98 -4.96 9.57
C CYS A 144 -6.04 -4.67 10.63
N LYS A 145 -6.20 -5.56 11.61
CA LYS A 145 -7.16 -5.38 12.72
C LYS A 145 -6.86 -4.12 13.53
N ILE A 146 -5.60 -3.91 13.91
CA ILE A 146 -5.20 -2.75 14.71
C ILE A 146 -5.42 -1.45 13.95
N ILE A 147 -4.98 -1.39 12.70
CA ILE A 147 -5.10 -0.18 11.88
C ILE A 147 -6.57 0.12 11.55
N THR A 148 -7.40 -0.89 11.36
CA THR A 148 -8.84 -0.70 11.15
C THR A 148 -9.49 -0.11 12.40
N GLU A 149 -9.17 -0.66 13.58
CA GLU A 149 -9.68 -0.15 14.85
C GLU A 149 -9.27 1.31 15.08
N ILE A 150 -8.00 1.64 14.86
CA ILE A 150 -7.51 3.04 14.94
C ILE A 150 -8.23 3.93 13.94
N GLY A 151 -8.39 3.47 12.69
CA GLY A 151 -9.08 4.22 11.64
C GLY A 151 -10.53 4.52 11.98
N ASP A 152 -11.23 3.58 12.60
CA ASP A 152 -12.62 3.74 13.01
C ASP A 152 -12.80 4.76 14.14
N MET A 153 -11.79 4.99 14.98
CA MET A 153 -11.82 6.03 16.00
C MET A 153 -11.92 7.45 15.44
N ARG A 154 -11.52 7.68 14.19
CA ARG A 154 -11.72 9.00 13.52
C ARG A 154 -13.18 9.31 13.22
N LYS A 155 -14.06 8.31 13.24
CA LYS A 155 -15.50 8.47 12.98
C LYS A 155 -16.27 8.92 14.22
N LEU A 156 -15.67 8.87 15.40
CA LEU A 156 -16.29 9.33 16.64
C LEU A 156 -16.60 10.85 16.57
N GLU A 157 -17.54 11.31 17.35
CA GLU A 157 -17.88 12.74 17.45
C GLU A 157 -16.65 13.56 17.89
N ASN A 158 -15.91 13.09 18.87
CA ASN A 158 -14.65 13.64 19.32
C ASN A 158 -13.52 12.63 19.09
N PRO A 159 -12.84 12.64 17.92
CA PRO A 159 -11.83 11.66 17.59
C PRO A 159 -10.58 11.81 18.45
N PRO A 160 -10.04 10.71 19.02
CA PRO A 160 -8.79 10.75 19.78
C PRO A 160 -7.54 10.75 18.88
N ILE A 161 -7.71 10.68 17.56
CA ILE A 161 -6.64 10.66 16.57
C ILE A 161 -7.04 11.48 15.36
N THR A 162 -6.08 12.24 14.79
CA THR A 162 -6.29 13.03 13.58
C THR A 162 -6.09 12.19 12.31
N GLY A 163 -6.54 12.71 11.17
CA GLY A 163 -6.28 12.10 9.87
C GLY A 163 -4.81 12.11 9.50
N TYR A 164 -4.07 13.16 9.88
CA TYR A 164 -2.63 13.23 9.71
C TYR A 164 -1.91 12.13 10.50
N GLU A 165 -2.19 11.97 11.79
CA GLU A 165 -1.61 10.89 12.61
C GLU A 165 -1.93 9.52 12.03
N PHE A 166 -3.15 9.34 11.55
CA PHE A 166 -3.56 8.09 10.92
C PHE A 166 -2.83 7.84 9.60
N HIS A 167 -2.57 8.88 8.80
CA HIS A 167 -1.76 8.76 7.59
C HIS A 167 -0.32 8.34 7.92
N VAL A 168 0.29 8.91 8.97
CA VAL A 168 1.60 8.48 9.48
C VAL A 168 1.61 6.98 9.80
N LEU A 169 0.62 6.50 10.54
CA LEU A 169 0.51 5.09 10.90
C LEU A 169 0.36 4.19 9.65
N ASN A 170 -0.42 4.62 8.66
CA ASN A 170 -0.53 3.91 7.39
C ASN A 170 0.82 3.79 6.68
N LEU A 171 1.56 4.90 6.56
CA LEU A 171 2.87 4.89 5.93
C LEU A 171 3.84 3.96 6.64
N VAL A 172 3.83 3.94 7.97
CA VAL A 172 4.64 2.99 8.75
C VAL A 172 4.29 1.54 8.39
N THR A 173 3.00 1.21 8.25
CA THR A 173 2.57 -0.15 7.89
C THR A 173 2.97 -0.55 6.47
N TYR A 174 3.21 0.40 5.57
CA TYR A 174 3.64 0.14 4.18
C TYR A 174 5.16 0.13 4.01
N CYS A 175 5.88 0.85 4.87
CA CYS A 175 7.32 1.03 4.74
C CYS A 175 8.15 0.19 5.70
N CYS A 176 7.52 -0.49 6.67
CA CYS A 176 8.23 -1.26 7.68
C CYS A 176 7.74 -2.71 7.74
N PRO A 177 8.63 -3.66 8.06
CA PRO A 177 8.23 -5.06 8.28
C PRO A 177 7.20 -5.18 9.41
N LYS A 178 6.13 -5.94 9.16
CA LYS A 178 5.00 -6.08 10.09
C LYS A 178 5.39 -6.66 11.42
N SER A 179 6.26 -7.65 11.44
CA SER A 179 6.82 -8.25 12.65
C SER A 179 7.51 -7.24 13.57
N LYS A 180 8.15 -6.21 12.99
CA LYS A 180 8.85 -5.17 13.74
C LYS A 180 7.92 -4.08 14.27
N ILE A 181 6.91 -3.71 13.50
CA ILE A 181 6.01 -2.61 13.88
C ILE A 181 4.86 -3.06 14.77
N LEU A 182 4.51 -4.33 14.76
CA LEU A 182 3.34 -4.85 15.48
C LEU A 182 3.34 -4.54 16.99
N PRO A 183 4.45 -4.68 17.73
CA PRO A 183 4.50 -4.28 19.15
C PRO A 183 4.18 -2.79 19.34
N TYR A 184 4.79 -1.92 18.55
CA TYR A 184 4.58 -0.46 18.60
C TYR A 184 3.15 -0.07 18.21
N LEU A 185 2.55 -0.74 17.23
CA LEU A 185 1.15 -0.50 16.87
C LEU A 185 0.19 -0.87 18.01
N LYS A 186 0.47 -1.96 18.73
CA LYS A 186 -0.31 -2.34 19.92
C LYS A 186 -0.20 -1.30 21.04
N GLU A 187 1.00 -0.81 21.30
CA GLU A 187 1.24 0.28 22.26
C GLU A 187 0.53 1.57 21.83
N THR A 188 0.67 1.96 20.55
CA THR A 188 0.02 3.13 19.99
C THR A 188 -1.51 3.07 20.12
N LEU A 189 -2.10 1.91 19.78
CA LEU A 189 -3.54 1.69 19.97
C LEU A 189 -3.96 1.88 21.44
N ALA A 190 -3.18 1.31 22.38
CA ALA A 190 -3.46 1.43 23.80
C ALA A 190 -3.35 2.89 24.29
N GLU A 191 -2.41 3.65 23.76
CA GLU A 191 -2.26 5.07 24.09
C GLU A 191 -3.38 5.92 23.48
N ILE A 192 -3.77 5.68 22.24
CA ILE A 192 -4.90 6.38 21.60
C ILE A 192 -6.19 6.17 22.40
N LYS A 193 -6.44 4.95 22.86
CA LYS A 193 -7.62 4.63 23.70
C LYS A 193 -7.66 5.37 25.03
N LYS A 194 -6.51 5.81 25.56
CA LYS A 194 -6.41 6.54 26.82
C LYS A 194 -6.45 8.07 26.64
N ARG A 195 -6.34 8.57 25.40
CA ARG A 195 -6.32 10.00 25.15
C ARG A 195 -7.62 10.64 25.64
N LYS A 196 -7.46 11.73 26.39
CA LYS A 196 -8.60 12.61 26.73
C LYS A 196 -8.97 13.40 25.48
N VAL A 197 -10.23 13.41 25.15
CA VAL A 197 -10.77 14.15 24.00
C VAL A 197 -11.36 15.44 24.48
N ASP A 198 -11.05 16.55 23.81
CA ASP A 198 -11.61 17.85 24.14
C ASP A 198 -13.12 17.90 23.87
N ALA A 199 -13.87 18.56 24.78
CA ALA A 199 -15.30 18.75 24.62
C ALA A 199 -15.67 19.66 23.44
N LYS A 200 -14.73 20.50 22.98
CA LYS A 200 -14.88 21.32 21.78
C LYS A 200 -13.95 20.83 20.69
N PRO A 201 -14.48 20.45 19.51
CA PRO A 201 -13.64 20.11 18.40
C PRO A 201 -12.81 21.32 17.94
N TRP A 202 -11.54 21.09 17.64
CA TRP A 202 -10.61 22.10 17.11
C TRP A 202 -10.90 22.42 15.63
N TYR A 203 -11.62 21.53 14.94
CA TYR A 203 -11.92 21.63 13.51
C TYR A 203 -13.28 22.32 13.27
N ARG A 204 -13.41 22.91 12.07
CA ARG A 204 -14.64 23.57 11.61
C ARG A 204 -15.55 22.66 10.81
N CYS A 205 -14.96 21.67 10.14
CA CYS A 205 -15.71 20.71 9.32
C CYS A 205 -15.02 19.34 9.33
N ARG A 206 -15.79 18.32 9.00
CA ARG A 206 -15.31 16.94 8.81
C ARG A 206 -15.27 16.64 7.31
N VAL A 207 -14.16 16.05 6.84
CA VAL A 207 -13.96 15.79 5.42
C VAL A 207 -13.55 14.34 5.16
N ALA A 208 -13.90 13.85 3.99
CA ALA A 208 -13.34 12.63 3.41
C ALA A 208 -12.30 13.01 2.36
N LEU A 209 -11.07 12.52 2.50
CA LEU A 209 -10.00 12.75 1.55
C LEU A 209 -9.96 11.61 0.53
N ILE A 210 -10.23 11.92 -0.73
CA ILE A 210 -10.25 10.96 -1.83
C ILE A 210 -9.20 11.37 -2.86
N GLY A 211 -8.38 10.43 -3.28
CA GLY A 211 -7.32 10.70 -4.25
C GLY A 211 -6.62 9.44 -4.74
N SER A 212 -5.48 9.61 -5.41
CA SER A 212 -4.65 8.51 -5.87
C SER A 212 -3.42 8.32 -4.98
N GLU A 213 -2.24 8.65 -5.45
CA GLU A 213 -1.00 8.46 -4.71
C GLU A 213 -0.69 9.72 -3.87
N ILE A 214 -1.01 9.69 -2.59
CA ILE A 214 -0.65 10.74 -1.63
C ILE A 214 0.34 10.09 -0.65
N ASP A 215 1.61 10.21 -0.93
CA ASP A 215 2.69 9.65 -0.11
C ASP A 215 3.40 10.72 0.76
N ASP A 216 3.06 12.00 0.57
CA ASP A 216 3.55 13.12 1.38
C ASP A 216 2.56 13.46 2.49
N LEU A 217 3.08 13.51 3.72
CA LEU A 217 2.33 13.86 4.91
C LEU A 217 1.92 15.33 4.97
N ASP A 218 2.64 16.20 4.28
CA ASP A 218 2.37 17.63 4.30
C ASP A 218 0.98 17.95 3.70
N MET A 219 0.51 17.12 2.74
CA MET A 219 -0.84 17.27 2.19
C MET A 219 -1.94 17.09 3.27
N THR A 220 -1.87 16.01 4.04
CA THR A 220 -2.87 15.74 5.09
C THR A 220 -2.74 16.73 6.25
N ARG A 221 -1.52 17.16 6.60
CA ARG A 221 -1.28 18.20 7.59
C ARG A 221 -1.91 19.52 7.17
N MET A 222 -1.67 19.96 5.94
CA MET A 222 -2.18 21.23 5.41
C MET A 222 -3.72 21.30 5.44
N VAL A 223 -4.38 20.18 5.12
CA VAL A 223 -5.84 20.08 5.20
C VAL A 223 -6.32 20.26 6.64
N GLU A 224 -5.66 19.63 7.61
CA GLU A 224 -6.05 19.72 9.02
C GLU A 224 -5.67 21.07 9.64
N ASP A 225 -4.52 21.65 9.30
CA ASP A 225 -4.11 23.01 9.72
C ASP A 225 -5.09 24.08 9.21
N ALA A 226 -5.74 23.83 8.06
CA ALA A 226 -6.83 24.69 7.58
C ALA A 226 -8.14 24.52 8.36
N GLY A 227 -8.21 23.64 9.36
CA GLY A 227 -9.36 23.41 10.22
C GLY A 227 -10.36 22.40 9.68
N ALA A 228 -9.93 21.46 8.84
CA ALA A 228 -10.76 20.37 8.32
C ALA A 228 -10.26 19.02 8.87
N MET A 229 -11.06 18.35 9.69
CA MET A 229 -10.73 17.02 10.23
C MET A 229 -10.93 15.94 9.18
N ILE A 230 -9.89 15.18 8.84
CA ILE A 230 -9.96 14.04 7.92
C ILE A 230 -10.48 12.80 8.67
N VAL A 231 -11.80 12.58 8.63
CA VAL A 231 -12.46 11.47 9.32
C VAL A 231 -12.49 10.18 8.51
N ALA A 232 -12.34 10.29 7.20
CA ALA A 232 -12.26 9.14 6.29
C ALA A 232 -11.28 9.45 5.15
N ASP A 233 -10.70 8.41 4.59
CA ASP A 233 -9.80 8.56 3.45
C ASP A 233 -9.91 7.38 2.49
N ARG A 234 -9.66 7.69 1.21
CA ARG A 234 -9.57 6.71 0.13
C ARG A 234 -8.49 7.12 -0.86
N PHE A 235 -7.25 6.92 -0.48
CA PHE A 235 -6.08 7.12 -1.34
C PHE A 235 -5.06 5.99 -1.13
N CYS A 236 -4.13 5.82 -2.05
CA CYS A 236 -3.31 4.61 -2.15
C CYS A 236 -2.36 4.42 -0.95
N PHE A 237 -1.83 5.47 -0.36
CA PHE A 237 -1.04 5.41 0.89
C PHE A 237 -1.87 5.58 2.16
N GLY A 238 -3.18 5.66 2.04
CA GLY A 238 -4.17 5.65 3.12
C GLY A 238 -4.91 4.32 3.20
N SER A 239 -6.26 4.40 3.22
CA SER A 239 -7.14 3.24 3.45
C SER A 239 -7.52 2.45 2.19
N THR A 240 -7.25 2.96 0.95
CA THR A 240 -7.59 2.27 -0.31
C THR A 240 -7.05 0.84 -0.40
N PRO A 241 -5.84 0.53 0.09
CA PRO A 241 -5.34 -0.83 0.06
C PRO A 241 -6.23 -1.89 0.73
N GLY A 242 -7.30 -1.53 1.36
CA GLY A 242 -8.17 -2.46 2.08
C GLY A 242 -7.49 -3.03 3.33
N ARG A 243 -8.28 -3.44 4.28
CA ARG A 243 -7.80 -3.95 5.57
C ARG A 243 -8.58 -5.15 6.01
N GLU A 244 -9.19 -5.82 5.03
CA GLU A 244 -9.85 -7.07 5.26
C GLU A 244 -8.84 -8.14 5.62
N VAL A 245 -9.17 -8.94 6.62
CA VAL A 245 -8.34 -10.07 7.01
C VAL A 245 -8.37 -11.16 5.96
N ILE A 246 -7.24 -11.79 5.70
CA ILE A 246 -7.13 -12.93 4.81
C ILE A 246 -7.52 -14.18 5.60
N GLU A 247 -8.62 -14.81 5.22
CA GLU A 247 -9.02 -16.09 5.78
C GLU A 247 -8.38 -17.23 4.98
N LEU A 248 -7.70 -18.14 5.68
CA LEU A 248 -7.06 -19.32 5.10
C LEU A 248 -7.70 -20.58 5.65
N ASN A 249 -8.03 -21.50 4.76
CA ASN A 249 -8.37 -22.88 5.12
C ASN A 249 -7.11 -23.78 5.04
N ASP A 250 -7.24 -25.03 5.42
CA ASP A 250 -6.14 -26.00 5.44
C ASP A 250 -6.13 -26.93 4.22
N THR A 251 -7.14 -26.85 3.35
CA THR A 251 -7.33 -27.77 2.22
C THR A 251 -6.75 -27.25 0.91
N ASP A 252 -6.79 -25.91 0.72
CA ASP A 252 -6.42 -25.30 -0.55
C ASP A 252 -5.01 -24.71 -0.50
N ASP A 253 -4.38 -24.59 -1.67
CA ASP A 253 -3.06 -23.96 -1.82
C ASP A 253 -3.07 -22.53 -1.24
N VAL A 254 -2.16 -22.26 -0.33
CA VAL A 254 -2.11 -20.99 0.44
C VAL A 254 -1.96 -19.78 -0.48
N LEU A 255 -1.08 -19.87 -1.49
CA LEU A 255 -0.88 -18.76 -2.43
C LEU A 255 -2.15 -18.49 -3.24
N THR A 256 -2.87 -19.53 -3.62
CA THR A 256 -4.15 -19.40 -4.35
C THR A 256 -5.19 -18.65 -3.50
N GLN A 257 -5.29 -18.97 -2.22
CA GLN A 257 -6.20 -18.28 -1.30
C GLN A 257 -5.83 -16.80 -1.13
N ILE A 258 -4.56 -16.49 -0.96
CA ILE A 258 -4.06 -15.11 -0.87
C ILE A 258 -4.38 -14.33 -2.16
N CYS A 259 -4.09 -14.91 -3.32
CA CYS A 259 -4.38 -14.29 -4.62
C CYS A 259 -5.89 -14.08 -4.82
N ALA A 260 -6.71 -15.06 -4.45
CA ALA A 260 -8.17 -14.96 -4.53
C ALA A 260 -8.70 -13.83 -3.64
N HIS A 261 -8.20 -13.73 -2.41
CA HIS A 261 -8.55 -12.64 -1.49
C HIS A 261 -8.29 -11.27 -2.15
N TYR A 262 -7.08 -11.03 -2.64
CA TYR A 262 -6.74 -9.73 -3.21
C TYR A 262 -7.49 -9.39 -4.50
N LEU A 263 -7.76 -10.36 -5.36
CA LEU A 263 -8.59 -10.14 -6.55
C LEU A 263 -10.04 -9.76 -6.20
N LYS A 264 -10.59 -10.34 -5.12
CA LYS A 264 -11.98 -10.10 -4.69
C LYS A 264 -12.14 -8.80 -3.90
N THR A 265 -11.13 -8.46 -3.07
CA THR A 265 -11.24 -7.36 -2.09
C THR A 265 -10.55 -6.08 -2.52
N THR A 266 -9.93 -6.04 -3.70
CA THR A 266 -9.24 -4.83 -4.15
C THR A 266 -10.21 -3.67 -4.28
N GLN A 267 -9.85 -2.55 -3.64
CA GLN A 267 -10.64 -1.32 -3.65
C GLN A 267 -10.14 -0.28 -4.67
N CYS A 268 -9.23 -0.67 -5.55
CA CYS A 268 -8.75 0.22 -6.60
C CYS A 268 -9.86 0.48 -7.63
N PRO A 269 -10.20 1.73 -7.95
CA PRO A 269 -11.26 2.07 -8.91
C PRO A 269 -11.05 1.47 -10.31
N ARG A 270 -9.84 1.08 -10.66
CA ARG A 270 -9.56 0.40 -11.94
C ARG A 270 -10.04 -1.04 -12.01
N TYR A 271 -10.21 -1.68 -10.84
CA TYR A 271 -10.56 -3.11 -10.74
C TYR A 271 -11.95 -3.35 -10.15
N MET A 272 -12.59 -2.29 -9.65
CA MET A 272 -13.92 -2.40 -9.05
C MET A 272 -15.02 -2.19 -10.07
N SER A 273 -16.11 -2.93 -9.94
CA SER A 273 -17.38 -2.57 -10.59
C SER A 273 -17.93 -1.27 -10.00
N GLN A 274 -18.75 -0.55 -10.77
CA GLN A 274 -19.37 0.70 -10.29
C GLN A 274 -20.18 0.49 -9.00
N GLU A 275 -20.87 -0.64 -8.86
CA GLU A 275 -21.65 -1.00 -7.67
C GLU A 275 -20.75 -1.06 -6.42
N LYS A 276 -19.59 -1.72 -6.52
CA LYS A 276 -18.60 -1.78 -5.42
C LYS A 276 -17.89 -0.46 -5.14
N ILE A 277 -17.83 0.45 -6.11
CA ILE A 277 -17.25 1.80 -5.89
C ILE A 277 -18.22 2.66 -5.08
N GLN A 278 -19.51 2.53 -5.32
CA GLN A 278 -20.53 3.32 -4.65
C GLN A 278 -20.72 2.93 -3.18
N GLU A 279 -20.52 1.67 -2.84
CA GLU A 279 -20.73 1.17 -1.48
C GLU A 279 -19.85 1.88 -0.42
N PRO A 280 -18.51 1.99 -0.56
CA PRO A 280 -17.68 2.75 0.36
C PRO A 280 -17.90 4.27 0.30
N VAL A 281 -18.28 4.81 -0.86
CA VAL A 281 -18.57 6.25 -1.01
C VAL A 281 -19.87 6.59 -0.28
N SER A 282 -20.90 5.76 -0.41
CA SER A 282 -22.16 5.91 0.34
C SER A 282 -21.93 5.86 1.85
N TYR A 283 -21.08 4.94 2.31
CA TYR A 283 -20.74 4.81 3.72
C TYR A 283 -19.97 6.02 4.27
N THR A 284 -19.09 6.62 3.48
CA THR A 284 -18.36 7.86 3.86
C THR A 284 -19.28 9.09 3.81
N HIS A 285 -20.19 9.17 2.84
CA HIS A 285 -21.14 10.28 2.71
C HIS A 285 -22.20 10.29 3.82
N LEU A 286 -22.78 9.15 4.13
CA LEU A 286 -23.83 9.05 5.15
C LEU A 286 -23.33 9.44 6.53
N ARG A 287 -22.08 9.19 6.87
CA ARG A 287 -21.51 9.55 8.18
C ARG A 287 -20.80 10.91 8.24
N ALA A 288 -20.59 11.57 7.14
CA ALA A 288 -20.10 12.95 7.12
C ALA A 288 -21.23 13.97 7.37
N HIS A 289 -22.49 13.54 7.23
CA HIS A 289 -23.69 14.37 7.45
C HIS A 289 -24.43 14.10 8.77
N GLU A 290 -24.10 13.03 9.49
CA GLU A 290 -24.51 12.81 10.88
C GLU A 290 -23.52 13.46 11.85
#